data_c1e7df0fd2c9c01abb7249be8e572159
#
_entry.id   c1e7df0fd2c9c01abb7249be8e572159
#
_cell.length_a   1.000
_cell.length_b   1.000
_cell.length_c   1.000
_cell.angle_alpha   90.00
_cell.angle_beta   90.00
_cell.angle_gamma   90.00
#
_symmetry.space_group_name_H-M   'P 1'
#
loop_
_entity.id
_entity.type
_entity.pdbx_description
1 polymer ?
#
loop_
_entity_poly.entity_id
_entity_poly.type
_entity_poly.pdbx_seq_one_letter_code
_entity_poly.pdbx_strand_id
1 'polypeptide(L)'
;MGVAAGYITILAPLSLPLEPLQAPLLILWALGIGLAAYSAINLIVLWRTRKFDRYVVALIASGPVFVFATNAIAGGVITSGAASVWTFLTPAYAILALGPRRATPWLAVFLVALLINVAFDPVIRTWFVAPSYPVQLVLFAQNVGAPLAIVFLLLRYTDTRRRAAEARSDELLTNAIPRSIADRLRHGESRIAEAYPATTVVFCDIVESTPWVSSTDPARVVALLDDLFTRLDALAATHGVEKIKTVGDAYMAVAGAPEARRDHALAGVRFGVAILREAAAWRAANGVDLEVRVGAASGPAVGGVIGRQRMLFDVWGSTVTMASRMESTSVPGRLQVAPTTRDRLGGTYTLEERHLEVKGLGQMTAYLVNDGGELSGPPGAA
;
A
#
# COMPACT_ATOMS: atom_id res chain seq x y z
N MET A 1 -6.06 2.19 29.59
CA MET A 1 -6.33 1.96 31.03
C MET A 1 -5.15 2.32 31.92
N GLY A 2 -3.91 1.97 31.63
CA GLY A 2 -2.75 2.43 32.40
C GLY A 2 -2.68 3.96 32.55
N VAL A 3 -3.03 4.73 31.50
CA VAL A 3 -3.08 6.19 31.53
C VAL A 3 -4.22 6.69 32.44
N ALA A 4 -5.39 6.04 32.41
CA ALA A 4 -6.51 6.38 33.28
C ALA A 4 -6.22 6.05 34.75
N ALA A 5 -5.58 4.90 35.02
CA ALA A 5 -5.12 4.55 36.37
C ALA A 5 -4.06 5.52 36.89
N GLY A 6 -3.06 5.88 36.07
CA GLY A 6 -2.05 6.88 36.39
C GLY A 6 -2.65 8.26 36.65
N TYR A 7 -3.65 8.66 35.86
CA TYR A 7 -4.36 9.93 36.03
C TYR A 7 -5.11 9.97 37.37
N ILE A 8 -5.90 8.93 37.70
CA ILE A 8 -6.64 8.86 38.96
C ILE A 8 -5.69 8.79 40.14
N THR A 9 -4.56 8.08 40.02
CA THR A 9 -3.62 7.92 41.11
C THR A 9 -2.78 9.18 41.37
N ILE A 10 -2.41 9.91 40.29
CA ILE A 10 -1.46 11.04 40.41
C ILE A 10 -2.12 12.40 40.35
N LEU A 11 -3.08 12.60 39.44
CA LEU A 11 -3.65 13.94 39.18
C LEU A 11 -4.96 14.23 39.90
N ALA A 12 -5.80 13.24 40.17
CA ALA A 12 -7.05 13.46 40.86
C ALA A 12 -6.87 14.06 42.29
N PRO A 13 -5.89 13.61 43.09
CA PRO A 13 -5.61 14.21 44.39
C PRO A 13 -5.07 15.63 44.37
N LEU A 14 -4.35 15.99 43.30
CA LEU A 14 -3.78 17.34 43.13
C LEU A 14 -4.81 18.40 42.72
N SER A 15 -5.97 17.97 42.21
CA SER A 15 -7.06 18.84 41.74
C SER A 15 -8.16 19.08 42.78
N LEU A 16 -8.14 18.39 43.93
CA LEU A 16 -9.15 18.51 44.98
C LEU A 16 -8.70 19.50 46.06
N PRO A 17 -9.54 20.46 46.47
CA PRO A 17 -9.24 21.30 47.63
C PRO A 17 -9.14 20.44 48.88
N LEU A 18 -8.13 20.75 49.72
CA LEU A 18 -7.77 20.01 50.95
C LEU A 18 -8.82 20.26 52.10
N GLU A 19 -10.10 20.01 51.83
CA GLU A 19 -11.10 19.95 52.89
C GLU A 19 -11.18 18.54 53.51
N PRO A 20 -11.76 18.34 54.74
CA PRO A 20 -11.63 17.13 55.52
C PRO A 20 -12.46 15.93 54.98
N LEU A 21 -12.23 15.58 53.74
CA LEU A 21 -12.75 14.40 53.03
C LEU A 21 -11.78 13.21 53.18
N GLN A 22 -11.26 12.95 54.38
CA GLN A 22 -10.17 11.99 54.54
C GLN A 22 -10.52 10.55 54.16
N ALA A 23 -11.70 10.04 54.49
CA ALA A 23 -12.04 8.65 54.26
C ALA A 23 -12.36 8.31 52.78
N PRO A 24 -13.22 9.07 52.05
CA PRO A 24 -13.48 8.83 50.62
C PRO A 24 -12.23 8.97 49.73
N LEU A 25 -11.36 9.93 50.05
CA LEU A 25 -10.09 10.13 49.33
C LEU A 25 -9.15 8.93 49.52
N LEU A 26 -8.99 8.46 50.74
CA LEU A 26 -8.14 7.27 51.01
C LEU A 26 -8.66 6.02 50.28
N ILE A 27 -9.98 5.82 50.18
CA ILE A 27 -10.57 4.69 49.45
C ILE A 27 -10.35 4.85 47.93
N LEU A 28 -10.51 6.07 47.40
CA LEU A 28 -10.19 6.35 45.97
C LEU A 28 -8.72 6.09 45.64
N TRP A 29 -7.81 6.49 46.53
CA TRP A 29 -6.39 6.21 46.44
C TRP A 29 -6.11 4.70 46.48
N ALA A 30 -6.70 3.98 47.40
CA ALA A 30 -6.56 2.52 47.50
C ALA A 30 -7.08 1.81 46.25
N LEU A 31 -8.20 2.25 45.69
CA LEU A 31 -8.73 1.71 44.42
C LEU A 31 -7.82 2.04 43.24
N GLY A 32 -7.27 3.25 43.14
CA GLY A 32 -6.32 3.63 42.11
C GLY A 32 -5.05 2.76 42.15
N ILE A 33 -4.48 2.60 43.37
CA ILE A 33 -3.32 1.70 43.57
C ILE A 33 -3.68 0.27 43.24
N GLY A 34 -4.83 -0.22 43.66
CA GLY A 34 -5.34 -1.57 43.34
C GLY A 34 -5.45 -1.82 41.83
N LEU A 35 -5.99 -0.85 41.07
CA LEU A 35 -6.10 -0.94 39.62
C LEU A 35 -4.70 -0.89 38.94
N ALA A 36 -3.79 -0.06 39.44
CA ALA A 36 -2.42 0.00 38.95
C ALA A 36 -1.68 -1.33 39.19
N ALA A 37 -1.82 -1.91 40.39
CA ALA A 37 -1.26 -3.21 40.74
C ALA A 37 -1.88 -4.33 39.86
N TYR A 38 -3.20 -4.35 39.69
CA TYR A 38 -3.87 -5.27 38.79
C TYR A 38 -3.38 -5.18 37.35
N SER A 39 -3.21 -3.96 36.84
CA SER A 39 -2.68 -3.73 35.49
C SER A 39 -1.24 -4.21 35.34
N ALA A 40 -0.40 -3.96 36.36
CA ALA A 40 0.98 -4.44 36.39
C ALA A 40 1.07 -5.99 36.43
N ILE A 41 0.24 -6.62 37.26
CA ILE A 41 0.14 -8.09 37.32
C ILE A 41 -0.29 -8.65 35.95
N ASN A 42 -1.31 -8.10 35.31
CA ASN A 42 -1.74 -8.53 33.99
C ASN A 42 -0.63 -8.37 32.94
N LEU A 43 0.16 -7.31 33.03
CA LEU A 43 1.29 -7.10 32.12
C LEU A 43 2.38 -8.16 32.33
N ILE A 44 2.69 -8.50 33.58
CA ILE A 44 3.64 -9.57 33.93
C ILE A 44 3.14 -10.92 33.41
N VAL A 45 1.83 -11.22 33.58
CA VAL A 45 1.20 -12.42 33.04
C VAL A 45 1.29 -12.46 31.52
N LEU A 46 1.04 -11.34 30.85
CA LEU A 46 1.22 -11.22 29.39
C LEU A 46 2.66 -11.54 28.99
N TRP A 47 3.63 -10.92 29.67
CA TRP A 47 5.06 -11.11 29.38
C TRP A 47 5.48 -12.59 29.51
N ARG A 48 4.97 -13.28 30.55
CA ARG A 48 5.25 -14.70 30.78
C ARG A 48 4.50 -15.64 29.84
N THR A 49 3.23 -15.38 29.57
CA THR A 49 2.35 -16.31 28.83
C THR A 49 2.26 -16.03 27.35
N ARG A 50 2.61 -14.80 26.91
CA ARG A 50 2.45 -14.31 25.54
C ARG A 50 1.01 -14.39 25.00
N LYS A 51 0.00 -14.54 25.87
CA LYS A 51 -1.42 -14.65 25.50
C LYS A 51 -2.09 -13.29 25.53
N PHE A 52 -1.94 -12.52 24.44
CA PHE A 52 -2.44 -11.17 24.32
C PHE A 52 -3.96 -11.06 24.52
N ASP A 53 -4.75 -11.98 23.94
CA ASP A 53 -6.21 -11.96 24.08
C ASP A 53 -6.66 -12.03 25.54
N ARG A 54 -6.02 -12.87 26.36
CA ARG A 54 -6.34 -13.00 27.79
C ARG A 54 -6.04 -11.73 28.57
N TYR A 55 -4.90 -11.11 28.26
CA TYR A 55 -4.52 -9.81 28.84
C TYR A 55 -5.56 -8.75 28.54
N VAL A 56 -5.95 -8.62 27.27
CA VAL A 56 -6.94 -7.64 26.83
C VAL A 56 -8.29 -7.87 27.49
N VAL A 57 -8.78 -9.09 27.50
CA VAL A 57 -10.06 -9.45 28.15
C VAL A 57 -10.05 -9.11 29.64
N ALA A 58 -9.01 -9.47 30.37
CA ALA A 58 -8.88 -9.14 31.78
C ALA A 58 -8.88 -7.63 32.04
N LEU A 59 -8.15 -6.88 31.20
CA LEU A 59 -8.06 -5.42 31.28
C LEU A 59 -9.41 -4.76 30.99
N ILE A 60 -10.13 -5.19 29.96
CA ILE A 60 -11.43 -4.66 29.59
C ILE A 60 -12.48 -4.97 30.68
N ALA A 61 -12.47 -6.20 31.23
CA ALA A 61 -13.41 -6.63 32.25
C ALA A 61 -13.27 -5.84 33.57
N SER A 62 -12.08 -5.37 33.91
CA SER A 62 -11.87 -4.58 35.14
C SER A 62 -12.46 -3.17 35.09
N GLY A 63 -12.65 -2.59 33.90
CA GLY A 63 -13.14 -1.23 33.72
C GLY A 63 -14.52 -0.96 34.34
N PRO A 64 -15.57 -1.70 34.02
CA PRO A 64 -16.90 -1.53 34.61
C PRO A 64 -16.90 -1.67 36.13
N VAL A 65 -16.15 -2.62 36.69
CA VAL A 65 -16.04 -2.83 38.14
C VAL A 65 -15.41 -1.62 38.83
N PHE A 66 -14.32 -1.10 38.25
CA PHE A 66 -13.65 0.08 38.78
C PHE A 66 -14.55 1.32 38.75
N VAL A 67 -15.26 1.54 37.63
CA VAL A 67 -16.17 2.70 37.49
C VAL A 67 -17.34 2.58 38.44
N PHE A 68 -17.91 1.38 38.66
CA PHE A 68 -18.95 1.17 39.67
C PHE A 68 -18.45 1.55 41.06
N ALA A 69 -17.27 1.08 41.45
CA ALA A 69 -16.67 1.40 42.74
C ALA A 69 -16.41 2.94 42.90
N THR A 70 -15.94 3.57 41.83
CA THR A 70 -15.75 5.04 41.84
C THR A 70 -17.06 5.80 42.02
N ASN A 71 -18.13 5.41 41.33
CA ASN A 71 -19.45 5.99 41.49
C ASN A 71 -19.99 5.79 42.92
N ALA A 72 -19.79 4.60 43.48
CA ALA A 72 -20.23 4.29 44.84
C ALA A 72 -19.55 5.20 45.86
N ILE A 73 -18.23 5.39 45.76
CA ILE A 73 -17.48 6.23 46.70
C ILE A 73 -17.78 7.72 46.54
N ALA A 74 -18.05 8.17 45.31
CA ALA A 74 -18.38 9.57 45.03
C ALA A 74 -19.85 9.92 45.28
N GLY A 75 -20.63 9.03 45.87
CA GLY A 75 -22.03 9.26 46.26
C GLY A 75 -23.02 9.23 45.11
N GLY A 76 -22.68 8.55 44.00
CA GLY A 76 -23.59 8.27 42.90
C GLY A 76 -23.08 8.68 41.53
N VAL A 77 -23.86 8.38 40.50
CA VAL A 77 -23.49 8.58 39.08
C VAL A 77 -23.34 10.06 38.75
N ILE A 78 -24.21 10.93 39.27
CA ILE A 78 -24.18 12.36 38.98
C ILE A 78 -23.09 13.04 39.81
N THR A 79 -23.00 12.70 41.08
CA THR A 79 -22.05 13.30 42.02
C THR A 79 -20.61 12.93 41.75
N SER A 80 -20.37 11.77 41.11
CA SER A 80 -19.06 11.36 40.59
C SER A 80 -18.62 12.16 39.35
N GLY A 81 -19.43 13.11 38.86
CA GLY A 81 -19.18 13.79 37.61
C GLY A 81 -19.31 12.88 36.41
N ALA A 82 -20.32 11.99 36.41
CA ALA A 82 -20.59 11.04 35.31
C ALA A 82 -19.42 10.07 35.02
N ALA A 83 -18.71 9.59 36.04
CA ALA A 83 -17.60 8.65 35.87
C ALA A 83 -17.97 7.38 35.05
N SER A 84 -19.27 7.04 34.98
CA SER A 84 -19.80 5.96 34.14
C SER A 84 -19.45 6.10 32.64
N VAL A 85 -19.15 7.32 32.16
CA VAL A 85 -18.72 7.56 30.77
C VAL A 85 -17.42 6.79 30.45
N TRP A 86 -16.55 6.57 31.44
CA TRP A 86 -15.34 5.77 31.23
C TRP A 86 -15.61 4.32 30.80
N THR A 87 -16.77 3.76 31.19
CA THR A 87 -17.12 2.40 30.73
C THR A 87 -17.35 2.33 29.21
N PHE A 88 -17.63 3.47 28.54
CA PHE A 88 -17.75 3.53 27.09
C PHE A 88 -16.43 3.17 26.37
N LEU A 89 -15.29 3.34 27.00
CA LEU A 89 -14.00 2.90 26.45
C LEU A 89 -13.89 1.37 26.38
N THR A 90 -14.70 0.63 27.12
CA THR A 90 -14.72 -0.85 27.12
C THR A 90 -14.99 -1.41 25.72
N PRO A 91 -16.12 -1.14 25.05
CA PRO A 91 -16.38 -1.62 23.70
C PRO A 91 -15.45 -0.99 22.66
N ALA A 92 -15.07 0.29 22.81
CA ALA A 92 -14.13 0.95 21.90
C ALA A 92 -12.76 0.27 21.91
N TYR A 93 -12.24 -0.03 23.10
CA TYR A 93 -10.97 -0.73 23.23
C TYR A 93 -11.07 -2.20 22.76
N ALA A 94 -12.22 -2.86 23.01
CA ALA A 94 -12.45 -4.21 22.53
C ALA A 94 -12.42 -4.30 20.99
N ILE A 95 -13.00 -3.32 20.29
CA ILE A 95 -12.95 -3.27 18.81
C ILE A 95 -11.51 -3.19 18.32
N LEU A 96 -10.69 -2.34 18.94
CA LEU A 96 -9.31 -2.15 18.53
C LEU A 96 -8.41 -3.35 18.81
N ALA A 97 -8.63 -4.02 19.94
CA ALA A 97 -7.73 -5.06 20.42
C ALA A 97 -8.15 -6.48 19.99
N LEU A 98 -9.46 -6.74 19.91
CA LEU A 98 -10.01 -8.09 19.62
C LEU A 98 -10.70 -8.19 18.26
N GLY A 99 -10.89 -7.05 17.58
CA GLY A 99 -11.61 -6.94 16.33
C GLY A 99 -13.15 -6.88 16.51
N PRO A 100 -13.89 -6.49 15.46
CA PRO A 100 -15.32 -6.15 15.56
C PRO A 100 -16.19 -7.32 16.01
N ARG A 101 -15.93 -8.53 15.52
CA ARG A 101 -16.75 -9.73 15.86
C ARG A 101 -16.67 -10.09 17.35
N ARG A 102 -15.48 -9.99 17.96
CA ARG A 102 -15.25 -10.33 19.37
C ARG A 102 -15.55 -9.15 20.31
N ALA A 103 -15.69 -7.96 19.78
CA ALA A 103 -16.03 -6.76 20.55
C ALA A 103 -17.53 -6.63 20.83
N THR A 104 -18.41 -7.18 20.01
CA THR A 104 -19.86 -7.06 20.16
C THR A 104 -20.38 -7.43 21.55
N PRO A 105 -19.94 -8.53 22.21
CA PRO A 105 -20.37 -8.84 23.58
C PRO A 105 -20.01 -7.75 24.61
N TRP A 106 -18.91 -7.02 24.39
CA TRP A 106 -18.46 -5.97 25.29
C TRP A 106 -19.34 -4.72 25.25
N LEU A 107 -20.07 -4.51 24.14
CA LEU A 107 -21.12 -3.49 24.11
C LEU A 107 -22.26 -3.86 25.04
N ALA A 108 -22.65 -5.13 25.09
CA ALA A 108 -23.67 -5.60 26.03
C ALA A 108 -23.18 -5.46 27.48
N VAL A 109 -21.93 -5.82 27.78
CA VAL A 109 -21.31 -5.63 29.09
C VAL A 109 -21.34 -4.15 29.50
N PHE A 110 -21.02 -3.24 28.58
CA PHE A 110 -21.09 -1.79 28.82
C PHE A 110 -22.52 -1.35 29.18
N LEU A 111 -23.51 -1.76 28.37
CA LEU A 111 -24.92 -1.38 28.60
C LEU A 111 -25.43 -1.91 29.93
N VAL A 112 -25.12 -3.17 30.26
CA VAL A 112 -25.50 -3.78 31.55
C VAL A 112 -24.81 -3.05 32.71
N ALA A 113 -23.53 -2.76 32.61
CA ALA A 113 -22.79 -2.03 33.62
C ALA A 113 -23.37 -0.61 33.85
N LEU A 114 -23.78 0.07 32.79
CA LEU A 114 -24.43 1.38 32.86
C LEU A 114 -25.78 1.27 33.58
N LEU A 115 -26.62 0.28 33.20
CA LEU A 115 -27.91 0.03 33.84
C LEU A 115 -27.76 -0.30 35.34
N ILE A 116 -26.78 -1.12 35.71
CA ILE A 116 -26.46 -1.41 37.12
C ILE A 116 -26.08 -0.13 37.84
N ASN A 117 -25.22 0.70 37.30
CA ASN A 117 -24.84 1.97 37.94
C ASN A 117 -26.06 2.89 38.18
N VAL A 118 -26.93 3.00 37.17
CA VAL A 118 -28.16 3.84 37.31
C VAL A 118 -29.14 3.23 38.32
N ALA A 119 -29.37 1.91 38.29
CA ALA A 119 -30.29 1.22 39.17
C ALA A 119 -29.88 1.30 40.67
N PHE A 120 -28.57 1.22 40.93
CA PHE A 120 -28.03 1.31 42.30
C PHE A 120 -27.78 2.74 42.76
N ASP A 121 -27.90 3.78 41.93
CA ASP A 121 -27.66 5.16 42.29
C ASP A 121 -28.44 5.65 43.52
N PRO A 122 -29.77 5.34 43.69
CA PRO A 122 -30.51 5.73 44.87
C PRO A 122 -29.97 5.15 46.17
N VAL A 123 -29.45 3.92 46.12
CA VAL A 123 -28.87 3.23 47.31
C VAL A 123 -27.49 3.78 47.60
N ILE A 124 -26.66 3.99 46.56
CA ILE A 124 -25.31 4.54 46.66
C ILE A 124 -25.31 5.90 47.34
N ARG A 125 -26.25 6.76 47.01
CA ARG A 125 -26.41 8.11 47.60
C ARG A 125 -26.63 8.10 49.11
N THR A 126 -27.07 6.99 49.69
CA THR A 126 -27.24 6.85 51.13
C THR A 126 -25.94 6.46 51.85
N TRP A 127 -24.93 5.99 51.14
CA TRP A 127 -23.69 5.48 51.74
C TRP A 127 -22.61 6.54 51.92
N PHE A 128 -22.55 7.53 51.01
CA PHE A 128 -21.47 8.51 51.00
C PHE A 128 -22.00 9.93 50.80
N VAL A 129 -21.32 10.89 51.42
CA VAL A 129 -21.63 12.28 51.24
C VAL A 129 -21.11 12.78 49.89
N ALA A 130 -21.99 13.45 49.14
CA ALA A 130 -21.62 14.01 47.84
C ALA A 130 -20.50 15.07 47.99
N PRO A 131 -19.54 15.14 47.07
CA PRO A 131 -18.55 16.20 47.00
C PRO A 131 -19.22 17.57 46.84
N SER A 132 -18.51 18.68 47.19
CA SER A 132 -19.00 20.02 46.94
C SER A 132 -19.23 20.29 45.45
N TYR A 133 -20.17 21.20 45.13
CA TYR A 133 -20.55 21.48 43.74
C TYR A 133 -19.37 21.84 42.82
N PRO A 134 -18.39 22.70 43.25
CA PRO A 134 -17.22 22.97 42.43
C PRO A 134 -16.41 21.71 42.08
N VAL A 135 -16.27 20.76 43.01
CA VAL A 135 -15.58 19.49 42.80
C VAL A 135 -16.35 18.63 41.79
N GLN A 136 -17.68 18.57 41.89
CA GLN A 136 -18.52 17.86 40.92
C GLN A 136 -18.34 18.41 39.51
N LEU A 137 -18.24 19.72 39.31
CA LEU A 137 -18.00 20.36 38.01
C LEU A 137 -16.63 19.95 37.42
N VAL A 138 -15.59 19.96 38.25
CA VAL A 138 -14.24 19.53 37.81
C VAL A 138 -14.26 18.06 37.42
N LEU A 139 -14.85 17.20 38.24
CA LEU A 139 -14.99 15.77 37.95
C LEU A 139 -15.79 15.54 36.66
N PHE A 140 -16.87 16.28 36.44
CA PHE A 140 -17.67 16.17 35.22
C PHE A 140 -16.87 16.57 33.98
N ALA A 141 -16.22 17.72 33.99
CA ALA A 141 -15.40 18.18 32.88
C ALA A 141 -14.31 17.17 32.53
N GLN A 142 -13.68 16.58 33.54
CA GLN A 142 -12.64 15.56 33.41
C GLN A 142 -13.18 14.23 32.91
N ASN A 143 -14.26 13.72 33.50
CA ASN A 143 -14.81 12.41 33.16
C ASN A 143 -15.52 12.37 31.80
N VAL A 144 -15.95 13.52 31.29
CA VAL A 144 -16.49 13.65 29.93
C VAL A 144 -15.38 13.98 28.93
N GLY A 145 -14.53 14.97 29.26
CA GLY A 145 -13.49 15.45 28.35
C GLY A 145 -12.40 14.41 28.04
N ALA A 146 -11.88 13.71 29.06
CA ALA A 146 -10.80 12.78 28.85
C ALA A 146 -11.19 11.54 28.04
N PRO A 147 -12.33 10.83 28.29
CA PRO A 147 -12.76 9.75 27.42
C PRO A 147 -13.04 10.20 25.98
N LEU A 148 -13.65 11.39 25.82
CA LEU A 148 -13.91 11.94 24.48
C LEU A 148 -12.60 12.21 23.74
N ALA A 149 -11.61 12.81 24.39
CA ALA A 149 -10.29 13.03 23.81
C ALA A 149 -9.60 11.70 23.44
N ILE A 150 -9.69 10.69 24.31
CA ILE A 150 -9.13 9.35 24.03
C ILE A 150 -9.81 8.74 22.80
N VAL A 151 -11.15 8.77 22.72
CA VAL A 151 -11.89 8.25 21.56
C VAL A 151 -11.50 9.00 20.29
N PHE A 152 -11.40 10.32 20.33
CA PHE A 152 -10.96 11.11 19.19
C PHE A 152 -9.55 10.73 18.74
N LEU A 153 -8.60 10.60 19.66
CA LEU A 153 -7.23 10.17 19.34
C LEU A 153 -7.18 8.76 18.77
N LEU A 154 -8.01 7.84 19.28
CA LEU A 154 -8.12 6.47 18.77
C LEU A 154 -8.69 6.44 17.35
N LEU A 155 -9.75 7.20 17.09
CA LEU A 155 -10.34 7.31 15.74
C LEU A 155 -9.33 7.90 14.76
N ARG A 156 -8.65 8.95 15.15
CA ARG A 156 -7.59 9.56 14.34
C ARG A 156 -6.44 8.57 14.05
N TYR A 157 -6.02 7.82 15.06
CA TYR A 157 -4.98 6.80 14.91
C TYR A 157 -5.40 5.69 13.94
N THR A 158 -6.64 5.18 14.07
CA THR A 158 -7.16 4.14 13.17
C THR A 158 -7.33 4.63 11.75
N ASP A 159 -7.82 5.86 11.55
CA ASP A 159 -7.94 6.46 10.21
C ASP A 159 -6.57 6.63 9.54
N THR A 160 -5.57 7.14 10.27
CA THR A 160 -4.22 7.26 9.71
C THR A 160 -3.59 5.90 9.34
N ARG A 161 -3.79 4.89 10.17
CA ARG A 161 -3.32 3.51 9.88
C ARG A 161 -4.03 2.90 8.69
N ARG A 162 -5.34 3.12 8.58
CA ARG A 162 -6.15 2.65 7.45
C ARG A 162 -5.67 3.28 6.15
N ARG A 163 -5.52 4.60 6.10
CA ARG A 163 -5.01 5.31 4.91
C ARG A 163 -3.61 4.85 4.50
N ALA A 164 -2.72 4.64 5.47
CA ALA A 164 -1.39 4.12 5.18
C ALA A 164 -1.42 2.70 4.59
N ALA A 165 -2.32 1.83 5.10
CA ALA A 165 -2.50 0.48 4.56
C ALA A 165 -3.13 0.49 3.17
N GLU A 166 -4.12 1.35 2.92
CA GLU A 166 -4.75 1.55 1.61
C GLU A 166 -3.71 2.07 0.61
N ALA A 167 -2.93 3.10 0.96
CA ALA A 167 -1.87 3.64 0.10
C ALA A 167 -0.81 2.59 -0.25
N ARG A 168 -0.40 1.76 0.71
CA ARG A 168 0.56 0.68 0.45
C ARG A 168 -0.01 -0.42 -0.44
N SER A 169 -1.30 -0.76 -0.26
CA SER A 169 -2.00 -1.71 -1.14
C SER A 169 -2.08 -1.17 -2.56
N ASP A 170 -2.35 0.12 -2.71
CA ASP A 170 -2.42 0.81 -3.98
C ASP A 170 -1.06 0.84 -4.69
N GLU A 171 -0.01 1.15 -3.97
CA GLU A 171 1.37 1.12 -4.49
C GLU A 171 1.75 -0.27 -5.01
N LEU A 172 1.45 -1.33 -4.24
CA LEU A 172 1.73 -2.70 -4.67
C LEU A 172 0.94 -3.10 -5.92
N LEU A 173 -0.30 -2.67 -6.04
CA LEU A 173 -1.13 -2.95 -7.21
C LEU A 173 -0.62 -2.20 -8.44
N THR A 174 -0.27 -0.92 -8.31
CA THR A 174 0.21 -0.10 -9.43
C THR A 174 1.64 -0.44 -9.87
N ASN A 175 2.43 -1.09 -9.01
CA ASN A 175 3.74 -1.62 -9.41
C ASN A 175 3.64 -2.93 -10.21
N ALA A 176 2.51 -3.64 -10.15
CA ALA A 176 2.31 -4.90 -10.86
C ALA A 176 1.46 -4.75 -12.13
N ILE A 177 0.65 -3.70 -12.23
CA ILE A 177 -0.33 -3.51 -13.31
C ILE A 177 -0.36 -2.00 -13.68
N PRO A 178 -0.52 -1.64 -14.97
CA PRO A 178 -0.66 -0.24 -15.40
C PRO A 178 -1.76 0.49 -14.61
N ARG A 179 -1.52 1.76 -14.26
CA ARG A 179 -2.42 2.54 -13.39
C ARG A 179 -3.86 2.60 -13.91
N SER A 180 -4.06 2.84 -15.20
CA SER A 180 -5.39 2.87 -15.81
C SER A 180 -6.14 1.55 -15.68
N ILE A 181 -5.44 0.44 -15.75
CA ILE A 181 -5.98 -0.91 -15.57
C ILE A 181 -6.28 -1.17 -14.08
N ALA A 182 -5.36 -0.78 -13.18
CA ALA A 182 -5.56 -0.91 -11.73
C ALA A 182 -6.80 -0.14 -11.26
N ASP A 183 -7.03 1.07 -11.77
CA ASP A 183 -8.22 1.88 -11.44
C ASP A 183 -9.52 1.21 -11.89
N ARG A 184 -9.56 0.59 -13.05
CA ARG A 184 -10.72 -0.18 -13.53
C ARG A 184 -11.02 -1.40 -12.65
N LEU A 185 -9.98 -2.12 -12.25
CA LEU A 185 -10.13 -3.25 -11.31
C LEU A 185 -10.68 -2.80 -9.95
N ARG A 186 -10.26 -1.63 -9.43
CA ARG A 186 -10.80 -1.04 -8.19
C ARG A 186 -12.27 -0.68 -8.32
N HIS A 187 -12.71 -0.23 -9.48
CA HIS A 187 -14.12 0.06 -9.76
C HIS A 187 -14.98 -1.19 -10.02
N GLY A 188 -14.39 -2.39 -9.81
CA GLY A 188 -15.12 -3.67 -9.85
C GLY A 188 -15.18 -4.32 -11.23
N GLU A 189 -14.43 -3.84 -12.21
CA GLU A 189 -14.33 -4.49 -13.50
C GLU A 189 -13.52 -5.78 -13.37
N SER A 190 -14.16 -6.94 -13.53
CA SER A 190 -13.53 -8.25 -13.26
C SER A 190 -12.85 -8.88 -14.48
N ARG A 191 -13.12 -8.37 -15.67
CA ARG A 191 -12.53 -8.84 -16.94
C ARG A 191 -12.18 -7.65 -17.81
N ILE A 192 -10.89 -7.44 -18.00
CA ILE A 192 -10.38 -6.41 -18.90
C ILE A 192 -9.77 -7.12 -20.09
N ALA A 193 -10.37 -6.91 -21.25
CA ALA A 193 -9.89 -7.40 -22.55
C ALA A 193 -10.28 -6.38 -23.62
N GLU A 194 -9.28 -5.78 -24.26
CA GLU A 194 -9.48 -4.68 -25.21
C GLU A 194 -8.66 -4.88 -26.48
N ALA A 195 -9.22 -4.43 -27.57
CA ALA A 195 -8.51 -4.33 -28.84
C ALA A 195 -7.86 -2.95 -28.97
N TYR A 196 -6.57 -2.94 -29.19
CA TYR A 196 -5.78 -1.73 -29.46
C TYR A 196 -5.44 -1.70 -30.95
N PRO A 197 -6.07 -0.87 -31.75
CA PRO A 197 -5.90 -0.90 -33.22
C PRO A 197 -4.55 -0.35 -33.69
N ALA A 198 -3.89 0.42 -32.83
CA ALA A 198 -2.66 1.13 -33.17
C ALA A 198 -1.67 1.09 -31.99
N THR A 199 -0.77 0.10 -32.03
CA THR A 199 0.27 -0.08 -31.02
C THR A 199 1.63 -0.27 -31.69
N THR A 200 2.70 -0.10 -30.90
CA THR A 200 4.05 -0.52 -31.28
C THR A 200 4.63 -1.32 -30.13
N VAL A 201 4.88 -2.57 -30.37
CA VAL A 201 5.53 -3.48 -29.42
C VAL A 201 7.02 -3.44 -29.64
N VAL A 202 7.77 -3.34 -28.55
CA VAL A 202 9.24 -3.33 -28.54
C VAL A 202 9.72 -4.47 -27.67
N PHE A 203 10.61 -5.28 -28.22
CA PHE A 203 11.38 -6.29 -27.49
C PHE A 203 12.85 -5.87 -27.44
N CYS A 204 13.47 -6.10 -26.29
CA CYS A 204 14.91 -5.99 -26.10
C CYS A 204 15.39 -7.27 -25.42
N ASP A 205 16.45 -7.88 -25.90
CA ASP A 205 17.02 -9.11 -25.37
C ASP A 205 18.54 -9.03 -25.28
N ILE A 206 19.14 -9.72 -24.32
CA ILE A 206 20.59 -9.76 -24.14
C ILE A 206 21.18 -10.86 -25.04
N VAL A 207 22.14 -10.46 -25.86
CA VAL A 207 22.79 -11.39 -26.79
C VAL A 207 23.66 -12.38 -26.02
N GLU A 208 23.50 -13.67 -26.32
CA GLU A 208 24.30 -14.77 -25.74
C GLU A 208 24.32 -14.76 -24.19
N SER A 209 23.20 -14.39 -23.56
CA SER A 209 23.06 -14.32 -22.10
C SER A 209 23.29 -15.68 -21.41
N THR A 210 22.91 -16.80 -22.05
CA THR A 210 22.98 -18.15 -21.43
C THR A 210 24.38 -18.55 -20.96
N PRO A 211 25.46 -18.42 -21.79
CA PRO A 211 26.82 -18.69 -21.33
C PRO A 211 27.24 -17.79 -20.17
N TRP A 212 26.90 -16.52 -20.24
CA TRP A 212 27.21 -15.54 -19.19
C TRP A 212 26.51 -15.86 -17.86
N VAL A 213 25.21 -16.17 -17.89
CA VAL A 213 24.45 -16.60 -16.69
C VAL A 213 25.07 -17.86 -16.08
N SER A 214 25.47 -18.83 -16.92
CA SER A 214 26.03 -20.10 -16.46
C SER A 214 27.42 -19.95 -15.80
N SER A 215 28.17 -18.91 -16.15
CA SER A 215 29.54 -18.65 -15.66
C SER A 215 29.61 -17.57 -14.56
N THR A 216 28.51 -16.89 -14.27
CA THR A 216 28.48 -15.77 -13.33
C THR A 216 27.76 -16.18 -12.05
N ASP A 217 28.19 -15.60 -10.91
CA ASP A 217 27.51 -15.78 -9.63
C ASP A 217 26.04 -15.39 -9.72
N PRO A 218 25.07 -16.22 -9.25
CA PRO A 218 23.64 -15.94 -9.37
C PRO A 218 23.19 -14.61 -8.77
N ALA A 219 23.76 -14.21 -7.64
CA ALA A 219 23.40 -12.93 -7.01
C ALA A 219 23.86 -11.74 -7.87
N ARG A 220 25.02 -11.86 -8.53
CA ARG A 220 25.53 -10.85 -9.47
C ARG A 220 24.69 -10.78 -10.74
N VAL A 221 24.24 -11.93 -11.28
CA VAL A 221 23.34 -11.95 -12.42
C VAL A 221 22.05 -11.20 -12.12
N VAL A 222 21.41 -11.50 -10.99
CA VAL A 222 20.16 -10.84 -10.58
C VAL A 222 20.38 -9.35 -10.38
N ALA A 223 21.46 -8.94 -9.70
CA ALA A 223 21.74 -7.53 -9.45
C ALA A 223 21.98 -6.74 -10.74
N LEU A 224 22.68 -7.33 -11.73
CA LEU A 224 22.94 -6.68 -13.00
C LEU A 224 21.69 -6.58 -13.89
N LEU A 225 20.86 -7.61 -13.91
CA LEU A 225 19.58 -7.58 -14.64
C LEU A 225 18.60 -6.57 -13.99
N ASP A 226 18.54 -6.53 -12.68
CA ASP A 226 17.70 -5.59 -11.94
C ASP A 226 18.11 -4.13 -12.20
N ASP A 227 19.43 -3.81 -12.18
CA ASP A 227 19.94 -2.49 -12.53
C ASP A 227 19.60 -2.13 -13.98
N LEU A 228 19.84 -3.02 -14.94
CA LEU A 228 19.50 -2.76 -16.33
C LEU A 228 18.00 -2.53 -16.52
N PHE A 229 17.15 -3.41 -16.00
CA PHE A 229 15.71 -3.29 -16.18
C PHE A 229 15.13 -2.07 -15.45
N THR A 230 15.66 -1.69 -14.30
CA THR A 230 15.28 -0.44 -13.61
C THR A 230 15.57 0.79 -14.47
N ARG A 231 16.69 0.81 -15.17
CA ARG A 231 17.04 1.90 -16.11
C ARG A 231 16.09 1.90 -17.31
N LEU A 232 15.78 0.73 -17.87
CA LEU A 232 14.82 0.62 -18.97
C LEU A 232 13.40 1.02 -18.54
N ASP A 233 12.98 0.75 -17.31
CA ASP A 233 11.72 1.21 -16.75
C ASP A 233 11.65 2.75 -16.70
N ALA A 234 12.72 3.40 -16.29
CA ALA A 234 12.81 4.86 -16.29
C ALA A 234 12.75 5.46 -17.71
N LEU A 235 13.41 4.81 -18.67
CA LEU A 235 13.34 5.20 -20.09
C LEU A 235 11.93 5.01 -20.65
N ALA A 236 11.26 3.89 -20.34
CA ALA A 236 9.90 3.60 -20.78
C ALA A 236 8.95 4.71 -20.32
N ALA A 237 9.02 5.08 -19.05
CA ALA A 237 8.24 6.20 -18.49
C ALA A 237 8.51 7.52 -19.20
N THR A 238 9.77 7.84 -19.50
CA THR A 238 10.18 9.10 -20.17
C THR A 238 9.62 9.18 -21.61
N HIS A 239 9.56 8.04 -22.30
CA HIS A 239 9.06 7.97 -23.69
C HIS A 239 7.54 7.70 -23.77
N GLY A 240 6.85 7.55 -22.63
CA GLY A 240 5.44 7.20 -22.58
C GLY A 240 5.15 5.84 -23.20
N VAL A 241 6.03 4.89 -22.95
CA VAL A 241 5.91 3.48 -23.36
C VAL A 241 5.63 2.65 -22.12
N GLU A 242 4.67 1.74 -22.18
CA GLU A 242 4.30 0.90 -21.05
C GLU A 242 5.14 -0.38 -21.03
N LYS A 243 5.78 -0.67 -19.91
CA LYS A 243 6.40 -1.98 -19.67
C LYS A 243 5.30 -3.04 -19.50
N ILE A 244 5.41 -4.12 -20.23
CA ILE A 244 4.46 -5.23 -20.11
C ILE A 244 5.00 -6.31 -19.18
N LYS A 245 6.19 -6.82 -19.47
CA LYS A 245 6.83 -7.89 -18.69
C LYS A 245 8.28 -8.09 -19.07
N THR A 246 8.98 -8.84 -18.24
CA THR A 246 10.24 -9.49 -18.63
C THR A 246 10.00 -10.98 -18.87
N VAL A 247 10.71 -11.56 -19.82
CA VAL A 247 10.67 -12.99 -20.14
C VAL A 247 12.12 -13.50 -20.14
N GLY A 248 12.59 -14.01 -19.00
CA GLY A 248 14.01 -14.27 -18.80
C GLY A 248 14.80 -12.96 -18.80
N ASP A 249 15.70 -12.81 -19.74
CA ASP A 249 16.52 -11.63 -20.00
C ASP A 249 15.94 -10.70 -21.07
N ALA A 250 14.78 -11.05 -21.63
CA ALA A 250 14.06 -10.20 -22.57
C ALA A 250 13.13 -9.21 -21.85
N TYR A 251 13.12 -7.96 -22.32
CA TYR A 251 12.26 -6.89 -21.88
C TYR A 251 11.21 -6.58 -22.95
N MET A 252 9.93 -6.60 -22.60
CA MET A 252 8.81 -6.30 -23.50
C MET A 252 8.09 -5.04 -23.05
N ALA A 253 7.90 -4.12 -23.99
CA ALA A 253 7.16 -2.88 -23.77
C ALA A 253 6.25 -2.54 -24.95
N VAL A 254 5.26 -1.68 -24.76
CA VAL A 254 4.31 -1.27 -25.77
C VAL A 254 4.03 0.24 -25.72
N ALA A 255 3.98 0.87 -26.86
CA ALA A 255 3.44 2.20 -27.05
C ALA A 255 2.04 2.11 -27.66
N GLY A 256 1.06 2.85 -27.13
CA GLY A 256 -0.33 2.84 -27.61
C GLY A 256 -1.26 1.84 -26.92
N ALA A 257 -0.81 1.20 -25.84
CA ALA A 257 -1.62 0.42 -24.92
C ALA A 257 -0.99 0.48 -23.53
N PRO A 258 -1.79 0.47 -22.43
CA PRO A 258 -3.26 0.56 -22.41
C PRO A 258 -3.80 1.93 -22.82
N GLU A 259 -2.95 2.95 -22.84
CA GLU A 259 -3.33 4.30 -23.27
C GLU A 259 -3.03 4.50 -24.76
N ALA A 260 -4.07 4.83 -25.53
CA ALA A 260 -3.93 5.07 -26.96
C ALA A 260 -3.09 6.33 -27.24
N ARG A 261 -2.19 6.23 -28.22
CA ARG A 261 -1.39 7.39 -28.68
C ARG A 261 -1.21 7.37 -30.20
N ARG A 262 -1.27 8.53 -30.82
CA ARG A 262 -1.16 8.64 -32.29
C ARG A 262 0.25 8.39 -32.80
N ASP A 263 1.26 8.80 -32.04
CA ASP A 263 2.68 8.70 -32.36
C ASP A 263 3.34 7.41 -31.83
N HIS A 264 2.53 6.34 -31.62
CA HIS A 264 3.00 5.09 -31.03
C HIS A 264 4.24 4.52 -31.72
N ALA A 265 4.33 4.60 -33.05
CA ALA A 265 5.47 4.08 -33.81
C ALA A 265 6.75 4.88 -33.52
N LEU A 266 6.65 6.20 -33.54
CA LEU A 266 7.75 7.10 -33.25
C LEU A 266 8.24 6.94 -31.80
N ALA A 267 7.30 6.86 -30.84
CA ALA A 267 7.63 6.64 -29.44
C ALA A 267 8.33 5.30 -29.22
N GLY A 268 7.82 4.20 -29.81
CA GLY A 268 8.44 2.88 -29.72
C GLY A 268 9.85 2.86 -30.30
N VAL A 269 10.08 3.53 -31.43
CA VAL A 269 11.41 3.59 -32.06
C VAL A 269 12.37 4.49 -31.26
N ARG A 270 11.92 5.65 -30.77
CA ARG A 270 12.70 6.50 -29.85
C ARG A 270 13.15 5.74 -28.61
N PHE A 271 12.21 5.00 -28.02
CA PHE A 271 12.48 4.13 -26.88
C PHE A 271 13.50 3.05 -27.22
N GLY A 272 13.34 2.37 -28.36
CA GLY A 272 14.29 1.34 -28.83
C GLY A 272 15.71 1.89 -29.03
N VAL A 273 15.87 3.11 -29.59
CA VAL A 273 17.16 3.79 -29.72
C VAL A 273 17.72 4.18 -28.34
N ALA A 274 16.85 4.64 -27.44
CA ALA A 274 17.26 4.98 -26.07
C ALA A 274 17.75 3.75 -25.30
N ILE A 275 17.10 2.60 -25.47
CA ILE A 275 17.54 1.31 -24.91
C ILE A 275 18.99 1.01 -25.33
N LEU A 276 19.30 1.10 -26.62
CA LEU A 276 20.65 0.81 -27.12
C LEU A 276 21.71 1.70 -26.48
N ARG A 277 21.45 3.00 -26.35
CA ARG A 277 22.35 3.97 -25.71
C ARG A 277 22.55 3.68 -24.23
N GLU A 278 21.44 3.41 -23.51
CA GLU A 278 21.51 3.09 -22.08
C GLU A 278 22.20 1.75 -21.82
N ALA A 279 21.93 0.73 -22.63
CA ALA A 279 22.60 -0.56 -22.52
C ALA A 279 24.12 -0.45 -22.78
N ALA A 280 24.55 0.39 -23.73
CA ALA A 280 25.97 0.68 -23.97
C ALA A 280 26.61 1.37 -22.76
N ALA A 281 25.95 2.36 -22.19
CA ALA A 281 26.41 3.06 -20.99
C ALA A 281 26.47 2.13 -19.77
N TRP A 282 25.42 1.30 -19.57
CA TRP A 282 25.34 0.30 -18.51
C TRP A 282 26.46 -0.74 -18.62
N ARG A 283 26.70 -1.26 -19.84
CA ARG A 283 27.78 -2.19 -20.15
C ARG A 283 29.14 -1.63 -19.77
N ALA A 284 29.43 -0.38 -20.16
CA ALA A 284 30.67 0.28 -19.83
C ALA A 284 30.84 0.51 -18.31
N ALA A 285 29.77 0.89 -17.61
CA ALA A 285 29.78 1.16 -16.17
C ALA A 285 30.02 -0.11 -15.34
N ASN A 286 29.50 -1.25 -15.79
CA ASN A 286 29.58 -2.53 -15.06
C ASN A 286 30.75 -3.43 -15.50
N GLY A 287 31.47 -3.07 -16.56
CA GLY A 287 32.58 -3.85 -17.09
C GLY A 287 32.14 -5.22 -17.62
N VAL A 288 30.93 -5.32 -18.18
CA VAL A 288 30.37 -6.55 -18.75
C VAL A 288 30.36 -6.49 -20.27
N ASP A 289 30.67 -7.60 -20.92
CA ASP A 289 30.64 -7.69 -22.39
C ASP A 289 29.33 -8.32 -22.86
N LEU A 290 28.23 -7.63 -22.61
CA LEU A 290 26.88 -8.05 -22.99
C LEU A 290 26.26 -7.00 -23.91
N GLU A 291 25.95 -7.39 -25.12
CA GLU A 291 25.18 -6.56 -26.05
C GLU A 291 23.70 -6.85 -25.99
N VAL A 292 22.88 -5.90 -26.40
CA VAL A 292 21.44 -6.11 -26.54
C VAL A 292 21.02 -6.03 -28.00
N ARG A 293 19.95 -6.75 -28.35
CA ARG A 293 19.21 -6.61 -29.61
C ARG A 293 17.87 -5.98 -29.34
N VAL A 294 17.41 -5.12 -30.20
CA VAL A 294 16.10 -4.50 -30.10
C VAL A 294 15.29 -4.74 -31.37
N GLY A 295 14.03 -5.13 -31.22
CA GLY A 295 13.09 -5.30 -32.32
C GLY A 295 11.77 -4.61 -32.05
N ALA A 296 11.19 -3.96 -33.08
CA ALA A 296 9.89 -3.31 -32.95
C ALA A 296 8.96 -3.62 -34.12
N ALA A 297 7.67 -3.77 -33.82
CA ALA A 297 6.61 -3.91 -34.80
C ALA A 297 5.39 -3.10 -34.43
N SER A 298 4.75 -2.50 -35.43
CA SER A 298 3.54 -1.69 -35.27
C SER A 298 2.32 -2.36 -35.89
N GLY A 299 1.20 -2.32 -35.19
CA GLY A 299 -0.05 -2.89 -35.68
C GLY A 299 -1.10 -3.03 -34.57
N PRO A 300 -2.20 -3.75 -34.84
CA PRO A 300 -3.21 -4.03 -33.84
C PRO A 300 -2.72 -5.07 -32.84
N ALA A 301 -3.17 -4.94 -31.60
CA ALA A 301 -2.95 -5.88 -30.52
C ALA A 301 -4.20 -6.02 -29.63
N VAL A 302 -4.26 -7.08 -28.85
CA VAL A 302 -5.26 -7.27 -27.80
C VAL A 302 -4.54 -7.22 -26.49
N GLY A 303 -4.99 -6.42 -25.55
CA GLY A 303 -4.48 -6.37 -24.19
C GLY A 303 -5.54 -6.75 -23.19
N GLY A 304 -5.13 -7.27 -22.04
CA GLY A 304 -6.07 -7.63 -21.00
C GLY A 304 -5.39 -8.17 -19.74
N VAL A 305 -6.19 -8.38 -18.70
CA VAL A 305 -5.73 -8.93 -17.43
C VAL A 305 -6.02 -10.42 -17.37
N ILE A 306 -4.97 -11.18 -17.13
CA ILE A 306 -5.05 -12.64 -16.95
C ILE A 306 -4.62 -13.00 -15.52
N GLY A 307 -5.28 -14.04 -14.98
CA GLY A 307 -5.03 -14.59 -13.66
C GLY A 307 -5.94 -14.02 -12.58
N ARG A 308 -6.26 -14.84 -11.57
CA ARG A 308 -7.05 -14.43 -10.40
C ARG A 308 -6.20 -14.21 -9.15
N GLN A 309 -5.12 -14.96 -8.99
CA GLN A 309 -4.22 -14.86 -7.83
C GLN A 309 -2.96 -14.05 -8.15
N ARG A 310 -2.45 -14.16 -9.38
CA ARG A 310 -1.36 -13.36 -9.91
C ARG A 310 -1.87 -12.69 -11.17
N MET A 311 -2.49 -11.55 -10.99
CA MET A 311 -2.99 -10.73 -12.09
C MET A 311 -1.82 -10.10 -12.82
N LEU A 312 -1.83 -10.22 -14.15
CA LEU A 312 -0.86 -9.60 -15.04
C LEU A 312 -1.63 -8.97 -16.19
N PHE A 313 -1.35 -7.71 -16.50
CA PHE A 313 -1.73 -7.12 -17.77
C PHE A 313 -0.75 -7.58 -18.83
N ASP A 314 -1.26 -8.13 -19.90
CA ASP A 314 -0.43 -8.63 -21.01
C ASP A 314 -1.04 -8.23 -22.36
N VAL A 315 -0.23 -8.31 -23.41
CA VAL A 315 -0.62 -7.93 -24.79
C VAL A 315 -0.33 -9.09 -25.73
N TRP A 316 -1.29 -9.36 -26.62
CA TRP A 316 -1.22 -10.46 -27.59
C TRP A 316 -1.54 -9.99 -29.00
N GLY A 317 -1.12 -10.75 -29.99
CA GLY A 317 -1.45 -10.55 -31.39
C GLY A 317 -0.26 -10.76 -32.32
N SER A 318 -0.54 -10.71 -33.63
CA SER A 318 0.50 -10.84 -34.66
C SER A 318 1.58 -9.77 -34.56
N THR A 319 1.23 -8.59 -34.09
CA THR A 319 2.17 -7.47 -33.83
C THR A 319 3.21 -7.86 -32.78
N VAL A 320 2.80 -8.55 -31.70
CA VAL A 320 3.71 -9.04 -30.65
C VAL A 320 4.67 -10.08 -31.22
N THR A 321 4.14 -11.04 -31.98
CA THR A 321 4.95 -12.07 -32.65
C THR A 321 5.96 -11.41 -33.61
N MET A 322 5.51 -10.45 -34.41
CA MET A 322 6.37 -9.74 -35.35
C MET A 322 7.49 -8.97 -34.63
N ALA A 323 7.18 -8.26 -33.55
CA ALA A 323 8.18 -7.54 -32.77
C ALA A 323 9.26 -8.47 -32.18
N SER A 324 8.84 -9.62 -31.65
CA SER A 324 9.77 -10.65 -31.17
C SER A 324 10.64 -11.20 -32.30
N ARG A 325 10.09 -11.37 -33.54
CA ARG A 325 10.89 -11.80 -34.72
C ARG A 325 11.86 -10.69 -35.13
N MET A 326 11.45 -9.43 -35.07
CA MET A 326 12.36 -8.32 -35.38
C MET A 326 13.53 -8.28 -34.39
N GLU A 327 13.27 -8.54 -33.10
CA GLU A 327 14.32 -8.63 -32.11
C GLU A 327 15.27 -9.81 -32.41
N SER A 328 14.73 -11.06 -32.50
CA SER A 328 15.55 -12.27 -32.62
C SER A 328 16.40 -12.34 -33.90
N THR A 329 16.01 -11.61 -34.94
CA THR A 329 16.75 -11.50 -36.20
C THR A 329 17.55 -10.20 -36.33
N SER A 330 17.51 -9.35 -35.31
CA SER A 330 18.29 -8.12 -35.30
C SER A 330 19.81 -8.38 -35.15
N VAL A 331 20.58 -7.37 -35.45
CA VAL A 331 22.04 -7.36 -35.23
C VAL A 331 22.29 -6.89 -33.77
N PRO A 332 23.26 -7.48 -33.06
CA PRO A 332 23.68 -6.96 -31.76
C PRO A 332 24.00 -5.45 -31.83
N GLY A 333 23.55 -4.71 -30.81
CA GLY A 333 23.69 -3.26 -30.75
C GLY A 333 22.80 -2.47 -31.73
N ARG A 334 21.82 -3.11 -32.41
CA ARG A 334 20.96 -2.44 -33.40
C ARG A 334 19.47 -2.63 -33.09
N LEU A 335 18.69 -1.65 -33.53
CA LEU A 335 17.22 -1.72 -33.54
C LEU A 335 16.74 -2.10 -34.93
N GLN A 336 15.97 -3.21 -35.03
CA GLN A 336 15.33 -3.65 -36.24
C GLN A 336 13.81 -3.44 -36.16
N VAL A 337 13.23 -2.90 -37.22
CA VAL A 337 11.80 -2.61 -37.27
C VAL A 337 11.13 -3.33 -38.43
N ALA A 338 9.87 -3.71 -38.21
CA ALA A 338 9.02 -4.29 -39.23
C ALA A 338 8.61 -3.25 -40.31
N PRO A 339 8.21 -3.67 -41.52
CA PRO A 339 7.71 -2.79 -42.58
C PRO A 339 6.56 -1.91 -42.08
N THR A 340 5.64 -2.49 -41.29
CA THR A 340 4.50 -1.75 -40.73
C THR A 340 4.91 -0.63 -39.77
N THR A 341 6.08 -0.72 -39.14
CA THR A 341 6.63 0.36 -38.32
C THR A 341 7.27 1.41 -39.20
N ARG A 342 8.08 0.99 -40.17
CA ARG A 342 8.73 1.88 -41.14
C ARG A 342 7.73 2.82 -41.81
N ASP A 343 6.60 2.28 -42.27
CA ASP A 343 5.55 3.07 -42.96
C ASP A 343 4.93 4.17 -42.09
N ARG A 344 5.01 4.02 -40.75
CA ARG A 344 4.50 5.00 -39.76
C ARG A 344 5.54 6.01 -39.28
N LEU A 345 6.82 5.85 -39.63
CA LEU A 345 7.87 6.76 -39.21
C LEU A 345 7.96 8.05 -40.07
N GLY A 346 7.29 8.08 -41.22
CA GLY A 346 7.21 9.29 -42.04
C GLY A 346 8.56 9.86 -42.50
N GLY A 347 9.59 9.02 -42.60
CA GLY A 347 10.94 9.45 -42.99
C GLY A 347 11.76 10.10 -41.88
N THR A 348 11.33 10.00 -40.61
CA THR A 348 12.04 10.57 -39.45
C THR A 348 13.41 9.94 -39.21
N TYR A 349 13.62 8.69 -39.63
CA TYR A 349 14.87 7.96 -39.47
C TYR A 349 15.41 7.48 -40.81
N THR A 350 16.76 7.45 -40.95
CA THR A 350 17.41 6.73 -42.01
C THR A 350 17.37 5.24 -41.69
N LEU A 351 16.93 4.43 -42.66
CA LEU A 351 16.71 3.01 -42.49
C LEU A 351 17.54 2.21 -43.52
N GLU A 352 18.17 1.16 -43.04
CA GLU A 352 18.89 0.20 -43.85
C GLU A 352 18.01 -1.04 -44.11
N GLU A 353 17.71 -1.31 -45.36
CA GLU A 353 16.87 -2.43 -45.75
C GLU A 353 17.61 -3.76 -45.67
N ARG A 354 16.92 -4.79 -45.16
CA ARG A 354 17.42 -6.14 -45.04
C ARG A 354 16.40 -7.15 -45.53
N HIS A 355 16.84 -8.09 -46.34
CA HIS A 355 16.05 -9.29 -46.72
C HIS A 355 16.51 -10.47 -45.87
N LEU A 356 15.61 -11.08 -45.15
CA LEU A 356 15.94 -12.19 -44.25
C LEU A 356 14.82 -13.22 -44.20
N GLU A 357 15.17 -14.45 -43.86
CA GLU A 357 14.24 -15.51 -43.61
C GLU A 357 13.82 -15.48 -42.12
N VAL A 358 12.52 -15.33 -41.89
CA VAL A 358 11.98 -15.26 -40.54
C VAL A 358 11.22 -16.54 -40.23
N LYS A 359 11.60 -17.24 -39.17
CA LYS A 359 10.98 -18.49 -38.75
C LYS A 359 9.45 -18.34 -38.61
N GLY A 360 8.71 -19.11 -39.39
CA GLY A 360 7.26 -19.12 -39.42
C GLY A 360 6.59 -18.03 -40.27
N LEU A 361 7.37 -17.13 -40.87
CA LEU A 361 6.88 -16.06 -41.75
C LEU A 361 7.51 -16.09 -43.15
N GLY A 362 8.59 -16.88 -43.34
CA GLY A 362 9.30 -16.97 -44.61
C GLY A 362 10.19 -15.78 -44.90
N GLN A 363 10.45 -15.55 -46.21
CA GLN A 363 11.23 -14.38 -46.68
C GLN A 363 10.47 -13.11 -46.45
N MET A 364 11.12 -12.12 -45.78
CA MET A 364 10.53 -10.81 -45.57
C MET A 364 11.59 -9.72 -45.53
N THR A 365 11.14 -8.48 -45.73
CA THR A 365 11.95 -7.29 -45.57
C THR A 365 11.83 -6.78 -44.15
N ALA A 366 12.95 -6.38 -43.54
CA ALA A 366 13.01 -5.64 -42.27
C ALA A 366 13.98 -4.45 -42.42
N TYR A 367 13.99 -3.58 -41.48
CA TYR A 367 14.77 -2.33 -41.56
C TYR A 367 15.56 -2.11 -40.28
N LEU A 368 16.88 -1.90 -40.39
CA LEU A 368 17.71 -1.44 -39.28
C LEU A 368 17.62 0.08 -39.18
N VAL A 369 17.38 0.56 -38.00
CA VAL A 369 17.38 2.00 -37.70
C VAL A 369 18.83 2.47 -37.54
N ASN A 370 19.24 3.47 -38.31
CA ASN A 370 20.55 4.08 -38.18
C ASN A 370 20.55 5.11 -37.05
N ASP A 371 21.54 5.02 -36.17
CA ASP A 371 21.69 5.82 -34.94
C ASP A 371 22.07 7.29 -35.19
N GLY A 372 22.12 7.74 -36.46
CA GLY A 372 22.48 9.08 -36.88
C GLY A 372 21.52 10.21 -36.48
N GLY A 373 20.58 9.95 -35.56
CA GLY A 373 19.61 10.96 -35.09
C GLY A 373 18.39 11.06 -36.00
N GLU A 374 17.32 11.62 -35.46
CA GLU A 374 16.16 12.05 -36.23
C GLU A 374 16.61 13.00 -37.33
N LEU A 375 16.31 12.67 -38.58
CA LEU A 375 16.41 13.67 -39.65
C LEU A 375 15.49 14.83 -39.22
N SER A 376 16.09 16.00 -39.03
CA SER A 376 15.34 17.21 -38.69
C SER A 376 14.34 17.50 -39.84
N GLY A 377 13.16 16.93 -39.71
CA GLY A 377 11.99 17.26 -40.56
C GLY A 377 11.52 18.66 -40.25
N PRO A 378 10.94 19.38 -41.23
CA PRO A 378 10.40 20.72 -40.99
C PRO A 378 9.32 20.66 -39.88
N PRO A 379 9.32 21.66 -38.96
CA PRO A 379 8.22 21.78 -38.00
C PRO A 379 7.00 22.30 -38.79
N GLY A 380 5.94 21.50 -38.78
CA GLY A 380 4.62 22.02 -39.06
C GLY A 380 3.97 21.61 -40.38
N ALA A 381 2.95 20.81 -40.22
CA ALA A 381 1.67 21.09 -40.87
C ALA A 381 0.61 20.74 -39.83
N ALA A 382 -0.17 21.76 -39.47
CA ALA A 382 -1.23 21.79 -38.48
C ALA A 382 -2.32 20.74 -38.66
#